data_c5f91fdb418a85a3ed24f1a953fc444b
#
_entry.id   c5f91fdb418a85a3ed24f1a953fc444b
#
_cell.length_a   1.000
_cell.length_b   1.000
_cell.length_c   1.000
_cell.angle_alpha   90.00
_cell.angle_beta   90.00
_cell.angle_gamma   90.00
#
_symmetry.space_group_name_H-M   'P 1'
#
loop_
_entity.id
_entity.type
_entity.pdbx_description
1 polymer ?
#
loop_
_entity_poly.entity_id
_entity_poly.type
_entity_poly.pdbx_seq_one_letter_code
_entity_poly.pdbx_strand_id
1 'polypeptide(L)'
;MSLRRESGDLAGKVWPLMIGVLLLFSTASCRKRVEASSEPGPVRAATTVIAEVDALYAGREDLMKIRQGLVSLRQAQASEAGNFDFAWRLAKFNYYLGSHSTDSTEREKAFREGIEAGKLAVKLQGGKAEGHFWLGANYGGNAQLSVLSGLADVDDIKREMEAVLKIDEGYSSGSAYMVLGQVYLEAPRLLGGDTQKAIEYLQKGLRFGANNSLLRLQLAQAYAEANRKEDARKEIEVLRTMKVEPGFEPEQKEAMEKAEKLSEKLK
;
A
#
# COMPACT_ATOMS: atom_id res chain seq x y z
N MET A 1 61.35 23.98 12.84
CA MET A 1 62.27 24.30 11.73
C MET A 1 61.40 24.78 10.60
N SER A 2 61.21 26.09 10.59
CA SER A 2 61.67 27.12 9.65
C SER A 2 60.92 27.08 8.33
N LEU A 3 59.91 27.91 8.19
CA LEU A 3 59.89 29.22 7.54
C LEU A 3 60.34 29.21 6.06
N ARG A 4 59.46 29.63 5.13
CA ARG A 4 59.55 30.94 4.52
C ARG A 4 58.35 31.25 3.62
N ARG A 5 57.82 32.45 3.82
CA ARG A 5 57.05 33.31 2.93
C ARG A 5 57.93 33.84 1.80
N GLU A 6 57.29 34.23 0.69
CA GLU A 6 57.57 35.43 -0.12
C GLU A 6 56.41 35.50 -1.15
N SER A 7 55.57 36.42 -1.21
CA SER A 7 55.32 37.86 -1.47
C SER A 7 56.09 38.45 -2.66
N GLY A 8 55.34 39.03 -3.57
CA GLY A 8 55.80 39.96 -4.63
C GLY A 8 54.84 39.91 -5.79
N ASP A 9 54.19 40.84 -6.08
CA ASP A 9 54.02 42.26 -6.18
C ASP A 9 53.78 42.68 -7.65
N LEU A 10 52.69 43.37 -7.86
CA LEU A 10 52.33 44.57 -8.64
C LEU A 10 52.97 44.80 -10.05
N ALA A 11 52.04 45.28 -10.84
CA ALA A 11 52.08 46.33 -11.85
C ALA A 11 51.52 45.87 -13.20
N GLY A 12 50.39 46.29 -13.71
CA GLY A 12 50.05 47.66 -14.04
C GLY A 12 50.34 47.92 -15.51
N LYS A 13 49.37 47.84 -16.39
CA LYS A 13 49.39 48.68 -17.61
C LYS A 13 47.97 48.86 -18.17
N VAL A 14 47.67 50.13 -18.33
CA VAL A 14 46.44 50.74 -18.85
C VAL A 14 46.51 50.95 -20.36
N TRP A 15 45.35 50.80 -21.01
CA TRP A 15 44.81 51.50 -22.21
C TRP A 15 45.36 51.16 -23.62
N PRO A 16 44.56 51.40 -24.71
CA PRO A 16 43.48 52.38 -24.92
C PRO A 16 42.18 51.88 -25.59
N LEU A 17 41.15 52.72 -25.45
CA LEU A 17 39.90 52.79 -26.17
C LEU A 17 40.01 52.64 -27.69
N MET A 18 39.16 51.77 -28.24
CA MET A 18 38.69 51.92 -29.62
C MET A 18 37.15 51.99 -29.62
N ILE A 19 36.65 53.13 -30.00
CA ILE A 19 35.24 53.42 -30.30
C ILE A 19 34.94 52.75 -31.65
N GLY A 20 34.17 51.68 -31.64
CA GLY A 20 33.60 51.09 -32.81
C GLY A 20 32.07 51.25 -32.76
N VAL A 21 31.57 52.20 -33.53
CA VAL A 21 30.13 52.36 -33.82
C VAL A 21 29.69 51.13 -34.60
N LEU A 22 28.87 50.28 -34.04
CA LEU A 22 28.21 49.21 -34.77
C LEU A 22 26.70 49.39 -34.73
N LEU A 23 26.16 49.56 -35.91
CA LEU A 23 24.77 49.74 -36.26
C LEU A 23 23.89 48.61 -35.65
N LEU A 24 22.88 49.05 -34.90
CA LEU A 24 21.80 48.20 -34.42
C LEU A 24 20.91 47.75 -35.59
N PHE A 25 21.07 46.54 -36.07
CA PHE A 25 20.02 45.85 -36.80
C PHE A 25 19.12 45.13 -35.79
N SER A 26 18.02 45.77 -35.45
CA SER A 26 16.92 45.15 -34.69
C SER A 26 16.19 44.19 -35.57
N THR A 27 16.59 42.93 -35.59
CA THR A 27 15.73 41.84 -36.06
C THR A 27 14.78 41.50 -34.94
N ALA A 28 13.58 42.02 -34.97
CA ALA A 28 12.47 41.60 -34.14
C ALA A 28 12.08 40.18 -34.57
N SER A 29 12.76 39.19 -33.97
CA SER A 29 12.32 37.78 -34.07
C SER A 29 11.11 37.62 -33.17
N CYS A 30 9.92 37.70 -33.75
CA CYS A 30 8.68 37.29 -33.11
C CYS A 30 8.76 35.80 -32.78
N ARG A 31 9.39 35.47 -31.64
CA ARG A 31 9.28 34.16 -31.04
C ARG A 31 7.87 34.07 -30.47
N LYS A 32 6.92 33.58 -31.27
CA LYS A 32 5.62 33.14 -30.77
C LYS A 32 5.88 32.20 -29.59
N ARG A 33 5.72 32.72 -28.40
CA ARG A 33 5.62 31.90 -27.17
C ARG A 33 4.37 31.06 -27.38
N VAL A 34 4.54 29.79 -27.72
CA VAL A 34 3.47 28.81 -27.64
C VAL A 34 3.24 28.65 -26.13
N GLU A 35 2.34 29.45 -25.59
CA GLU A 35 1.73 29.17 -24.31
C GLU A 35 0.97 27.85 -24.54
N ALA A 36 1.55 26.76 -24.07
CA ALA A 36 0.82 25.54 -23.89
C ALA A 36 -0.26 25.86 -22.84
N SER A 37 -1.42 26.29 -23.31
CA SER A 37 -2.64 26.31 -22.50
C SER A 37 -2.97 24.86 -22.22
N SER A 38 -2.44 24.33 -21.13
CA SER A 38 -3.01 23.14 -20.50
C SER A 38 -4.33 23.57 -19.89
N GLU A 39 -5.35 23.71 -20.72
CA GLU A 39 -6.71 23.66 -20.17
C GLU A 39 -6.81 22.33 -19.42
N PRO A 40 -7.19 22.34 -18.12
CA PRO A 40 -7.44 21.10 -17.44
C PRO A 40 -8.55 20.41 -18.23
N GLY A 41 -8.25 19.19 -18.73
CA GLY A 41 -9.25 18.39 -19.43
C GLY A 41 -10.52 18.27 -18.57
N PRO A 42 -11.68 17.97 -19.17
CA PRO A 42 -12.96 17.95 -18.47
C PRO A 42 -12.83 17.09 -17.21
N VAL A 43 -13.18 17.67 -16.06
CA VAL A 43 -13.21 16.97 -14.78
C VAL A 43 -14.16 15.79 -14.92
N ARG A 44 -13.62 14.58 -14.88
CA ARG A 44 -14.43 13.36 -15.00
C ARG A 44 -15.26 13.20 -13.73
N ALA A 45 -16.53 12.83 -13.86
CA ALA A 45 -17.38 12.58 -12.69
C ALA A 45 -16.75 11.50 -11.78
N ALA A 46 -16.78 11.73 -10.47
CA ALA A 46 -16.21 10.80 -9.49
C ALA A 46 -16.74 9.38 -9.65
N THR A 47 -18.05 9.23 -9.89
CA THR A 47 -18.70 7.93 -10.14
C THR A 47 -18.13 7.18 -11.33
N THR A 48 -17.78 7.89 -12.41
CA THR A 48 -17.15 7.28 -13.61
C THR A 48 -15.75 6.77 -13.30
N VAL A 49 -14.94 7.58 -12.58
CA VAL A 49 -13.60 7.17 -12.17
C VAL A 49 -13.66 5.97 -11.24
N ILE A 50 -14.58 5.96 -10.26
CA ILE A 50 -14.77 4.85 -9.32
C ILE A 50 -15.11 3.56 -10.07
N ALA A 51 -16.07 3.59 -10.99
CA ALA A 51 -16.46 2.41 -11.76
C ALA A 51 -15.28 1.85 -12.59
N GLU A 52 -14.50 2.74 -13.21
CA GLU A 52 -13.33 2.35 -14.01
C GLU A 52 -12.24 1.71 -13.14
N VAL A 53 -11.89 2.32 -12.00
CA VAL A 53 -10.84 1.77 -11.14
C VAL A 53 -11.29 0.48 -10.46
N ASP A 54 -12.54 0.34 -10.08
CA ASP A 54 -13.07 -0.91 -9.54
C ASP A 54 -13.03 -2.04 -10.59
N ALA A 55 -13.29 -1.73 -11.88
CA ALA A 55 -13.10 -2.69 -12.98
C ALA A 55 -11.61 -3.07 -13.19
N LEU A 56 -10.69 -2.10 -13.05
CA LEU A 56 -9.25 -2.39 -13.08
C LEU A 56 -8.83 -3.29 -11.92
N TYR A 57 -9.38 -3.05 -10.71
CA TYR A 57 -9.09 -3.88 -9.54
C TYR A 57 -9.62 -5.31 -9.68
N ALA A 58 -10.73 -5.51 -10.37
CA ALA A 58 -11.23 -6.85 -10.67
C ALA A 58 -10.23 -7.70 -11.46
N GLY A 59 -9.37 -7.05 -12.26
CA GLY A 59 -8.28 -7.71 -12.98
C GLY A 59 -6.90 -7.55 -12.32
N ARG A 60 -6.84 -7.47 -10.99
CA ARG A 60 -5.63 -7.12 -10.21
C ARG A 60 -4.45 -8.08 -10.32
N GLU A 61 -4.65 -9.32 -10.77
CA GLU A 61 -3.54 -10.25 -11.04
C GLU A 61 -2.55 -9.66 -12.08
N ASP A 62 -3.03 -8.79 -12.97
CA ASP A 62 -2.20 -7.98 -13.83
C ASP A 62 -1.82 -6.67 -13.12
N LEU A 63 -0.59 -6.58 -12.61
CA LEU A 63 -0.10 -5.39 -11.91
C LEU A 63 -0.10 -4.12 -12.78
N MET A 64 -0.14 -4.24 -14.10
CA MET A 64 -0.29 -3.06 -14.98
C MET A 64 -1.64 -2.39 -14.78
N LYS A 65 -2.72 -3.15 -14.56
CA LYS A 65 -4.05 -2.61 -14.23
C LYS A 65 -4.04 -1.89 -12.90
N ILE A 66 -3.34 -2.41 -11.90
CA ILE A 66 -3.16 -1.74 -10.60
C ILE A 66 -2.42 -0.41 -10.76
N ARG A 67 -1.31 -0.39 -11.51
CA ARG A 67 -0.57 0.85 -11.80
C ARG A 67 -1.42 1.87 -12.56
N GLN A 68 -2.20 1.42 -13.55
CA GLN A 68 -3.14 2.28 -14.28
C GLN A 68 -4.21 2.87 -13.35
N GLY A 69 -4.81 2.06 -12.48
CA GLY A 69 -5.79 2.51 -11.49
C GLY A 69 -5.21 3.54 -10.52
N LEU A 70 -3.96 3.35 -10.07
CA LEU A 70 -3.26 4.32 -9.22
C LEU A 70 -3.05 5.66 -9.93
N VAL A 71 -2.73 5.68 -11.23
CA VAL A 71 -2.61 6.92 -12.00
C VAL A 71 -3.96 7.64 -12.06
N SER A 72 -5.04 6.94 -12.41
CA SER A 72 -6.40 7.50 -12.48
C SER A 72 -6.86 8.04 -11.12
N LEU A 73 -6.64 7.28 -10.04
CA LEU A 73 -7.02 7.69 -8.68
C LEU A 73 -6.23 8.90 -8.19
N ARG A 74 -4.91 8.99 -8.46
CA ARG A 74 -4.10 10.16 -8.08
C ARG A 74 -4.55 11.42 -8.80
N GLN A 75 -4.89 11.33 -10.09
CA GLN A 75 -5.42 12.47 -10.85
C GLN A 75 -6.78 12.92 -10.31
N ALA A 76 -7.67 11.97 -10.02
CA ALA A 76 -8.98 12.26 -9.44
C ALA A 76 -8.86 12.87 -8.04
N GLN A 77 -8.03 12.31 -7.16
CA GLN A 77 -7.78 12.85 -5.82
C GLN A 77 -7.16 14.25 -5.85
N ALA A 78 -6.31 14.56 -6.82
CA ALA A 78 -5.77 15.91 -7.00
C ALA A 78 -6.85 16.93 -7.40
N SER A 79 -7.87 16.50 -8.13
CA SER A 79 -9.01 17.35 -8.52
C SER A 79 -10.04 17.48 -7.39
N GLU A 80 -10.22 16.44 -6.57
CA GLU A 80 -11.19 16.37 -5.48
C GLU A 80 -10.51 15.88 -4.19
N ALA A 81 -9.64 16.71 -3.59
CA ALA A 81 -8.80 16.33 -2.44
C ALA A 81 -9.59 15.81 -1.23
N GLY A 82 -10.85 16.22 -1.06
CA GLY A 82 -11.74 15.77 0.00
C GLY A 82 -12.57 14.53 -0.32
N ASN A 83 -12.31 13.83 -1.42
CA ASN A 83 -13.11 12.67 -1.80
C ASN A 83 -12.61 11.41 -1.07
N PHE A 84 -13.44 10.93 -0.13
CA PHE A 84 -13.17 9.71 0.65
C PHE A 84 -13.02 8.47 -0.23
N ASP A 85 -13.86 8.36 -1.27
CA ASP A 85 -13.92 7.19 -2.13
C ASP A 85 -12.65 7.01 -2.96
N PHE A 86 -11.97 8.09 -3.31
CA PHE A 86 -10.65 8.02 -3.93
C PHE A 86 -9.55 7.68 -2.91
N ALA A 87 -9.62 8.28 -1.71
CA ALA A 87 -8.59 8.11 -0.69
C ALA A 87 -8.45 6.64 -0.23
N TRP A 88 -9.55 5.97 0.14
CA TRP A 88 -9.47 4.58 0.57
C TRP A 88 -9.11 3.62 -0.58
N ARG A 89 -9.55 3.93 -1.82
CA ARG A 89 -9.14 3.14 -2.99
C ARG A 89 -7.67 3.30 -3.31
N LEU A 90 -7.10 4.50 -3.16
CA LEU A 90 -5.65 4.69 -3.24
C LEU A 90 -4.91 3.81 -2.23
N ALA A 91 -5.38 3.75 -0.99
CA ALA A 91 -4.78 2.87 0.02
C ALA A 91 -4.91 1.38 -0.37
N LYS A 92 -6.07 0.94 -0.87
CA LYS A 92 -6.32 -0.42 -1.34
C LYS A 92 -5.40 -0.83 -2.50
N PHE A 93 -5.29 0.01 -3.51
CA PHE A 93 -4.45 -0.27 -4.69
C PHE A 93 -2.97 -0.29 -4.35
N ASN A 94 -2.52 0.64 -3.50
CA ASN A 94 -1.14 0.68 -3.03
C ASN A 94 -0.81 -0.56 -2.18
N TYR A 95 -1.72 -1.02 -1.31
CA TYR A 95 -1.55 -2.27 -0.57
C TYR A 95 -1.35 -3.44 -1.53
N TYR A 96 -2.20 -3.56 -2.56
CA TYR A 96 -2.09 -4.66 -3.51
C TYR A 96 -0.76 -4.60 -4.29
N LEU A 97 -0.36 -3.41 -4.77
CA LEU A 97 0.91 -3.22 -5.46
C LEU A 97 2.10 -3.59 -4.57
N GLY A 98 2.11 -3.10 -3.32
CA GLY A 98 3.17 -3.38 -2.36
C GLY A 98 3.28 -4.87 -2.00
N SER A 99 2.15 -5.57 -1.95
CA SER A 99 2.11 -7.00 -1.61
C SER A 99 2.57 -7.90 -2.76
N HIS A 100 2.39 -7.50 -4.02
CA HIS A 100 2.59 -8.37 -5.19
C HIS A 100 3.73 -7.93 -6.12
N SER A 101 4.26 -6.71 -5.99
CA SER A 101 5.43 -6.31 -6.78
C SER A 101 6.67 -7.10 -6.36
N THR A 102 7.50 -7.45 -7.34
CA THR A 102 8.83 -8.07 -7.12
C THR A 102 9.92 -7.03 -6.91
N ASP A 103 9.67 -5.75 -7.24
CA ASP A 103 10.60 -4.63 -7.03
C ASP A 103 10.49 -4.11 -5.59
N SER A 104 11.56 -4.22 -4.82
CA SER A 104 11.58 -3.80 -3.41
C SER A 104 11.34 -2.30 -3.23
N THR A 105 11.85 -1.47 -4.14
CA THR A 105 11.65 -0.02 -4.11
C THR A 105 10.19 0.36 -4.39
N GLU A 106 9.57 -0.31 -5.37
CA GLU A 106 8.15 -0.14 -5.65
C GLU A 106 7.28 -0.58 -4.48
N ARG A 107 7.62 -1.71 -3.84
CA ARG A 107 6.91 -2.21 -2.65
C ARG A 107 6.94 -1.21 -1.51
N GLU A 108 8.14 -0.74 -1.13
CA GLU A 108 8.31 0.25 -0.06
C GLU A 108 7.54 1.54 -0.35
N LYS A 109 7.67 2.05 -1.57
CA LYS A 109 6.93 3.24 -2.01
C LYS A 109 5.43 3.04 -1.94
N ALA A 110 4.94 1.90 -2.40
CA ALA A 110 3.51 1.59 -2.43
C ALA A 110 2.93 1.56 -1.01
N PHE A 111 3.53 0.85 -0.06
CA PHE A 111 3.02 0.83 1.31
C PHE A 111 3.06 2.20 1.97
N ARG A 112 4.13 2.98 1.77
CA ARG A 112 4.21 4.36 2.30
C ARG A 112 3.11 5.26 1.73
N GLU A 113 2.88 5.25 0.42
CA GLU A 113 1.80 6.01 -0.21
C GLU A 113 0.41 5.49 0.22
N GLY A 114 0.27 4.18 0.42
CA GLY A 114 -0.93 3.56 0.94
C GLY A 114 -1.27 4.00 2.37
N ILE A 115 -0.26 4.11 3.24
CA ILE A 115 -0.42 4.64 4.60
C ILE A 115 -0.92 6.10 4.56
N GLU A 116 -0.32 6.96 3.74
CA GLU A 116 -0.76 8.35 3.64
C GLU A 116 -2.19 8.48 3.07
N ALA A 117 -2.54 7.68 2.06
CA ALA A 117 -3.89 7.63 1.52
C ALA A 117 -4.91 7.11 2.54
N GLY A 118 -4.55 6.08 3.33
CA GLY A 118 -5.38 5.55 4.41
C GLY A 118 -5.60 6.57 5.54
N LYS A 119 -4.56 7.28 5.96
CA LYS A 119 -4.67 8.38 6.94
C LYS A 119 -5.63 9.46 6.44
N LEU A 120 -5.55 9.82 5.16
CA LEU A 120 -6.47 10.78 4.55
C LEU A 120 -7.91 10.25 4.59
N ALA A 121 -8.14 8.99 4.22
CA ALA A 121 -9.47 8.38 4.27
C ALA A 121 -10.07 8.41 5.69
N VAL A 122 -9.30 8.00 6.70
CA VAL A 122 -9.73 8.06 8.11
C VAL A 122 -10.03 9.49 8.55
N LYS A 123 -9.19 10.46 8.16
CA LYS A 123 -9.42 11.89 8.45
C LYS A 123 -10.72 12.40 7.83
N LEU A 124 -11.04 11.97 6.60
CA LEU A 124 -12.23 12.42 5.88
C LEU A 124 -13.50 11.78 6.44
N GLN A 125 -13.48 10.48 6.72
CA GLN A 125 -14.66 9.74 7.21
C GLN A 125 -14.24 8.61 8.18
N GLY A 126 -13.82 8.98 9.40
CA GLY A 126 -13.37 8.03 10.43
C GLY A 126 -14.44 7.08 10.99
N GLY A 127 -15.72 7.25 10.60
CA GLY A 127 -16.80 6.32 10.92
C GLY A 127 -17.00 5.21 9.88
N LYS A 128 -16.13 5.10 8.88
CA LYS A 128 -16.20 4.08 7.83
C LYS A 128 -15.04 3.09 7.92
N ALA A 129 -15.38 1.81 7.81
CA ALA A 129 -14.42 0.71 7.97
C ALA A 129 -13.33 0.69 6.90
N GLU A 130 -13.63 1.11 5.68
CA GLU A 130 -12.72 1.05 4.52
C GLU A 130 -11.42 1.81 4.78
N GLY A 131 -11.49 3.04 5.32
CA GLY A 131 -10.32 3.86 5.62
C GLY A 131 -9.40 3.19 6.63
N HIS A 132 -9.97 2.75 7.75
CA HIS A 132 -9.23 2.05 8.81
C HIS A 132 -8.64 0.73 8.33
N PHE A 133 -9.42 -0.07 7.62
CA PHE A 133 -8.96 -1.37 7.14
C PHE A 133 -7.75 -1.24 6.21
N TRP A 134 -7.84 -0.38 5.18
CA TRP A 134 -6.75 -0.24 4.22
C TRP A 134 -5.55 0.51 4.80
N LEU A 135 -5.74 1.38 5.80
CA LEU A 135 -4.64 1.96 6.56
C LEU A 135 -3.87 0.88 7.34
N GLY A 136 -4.58 0.09 8.13
CA GLY A 136 -3.98 -0.99 8.91
C GLY A 136 -3.34 -2.08 8.05
N ALA A 137 -3.94 -2.41 6.88
CA ALA A 137 -3.36 -3.34 5.92
C ALA A 137 -2.03 -2.83 5.36
N ASN A 138 -1.93 -1.53 5.03
CA ASN A 138 -0.67 -0.94 4.57
C ASN A 138 0.39 -0.88 5.68
N TYR A 139 0.04 -0.60 6.93
CA TYR A 139 0.96 -0.77 8.06
C TYR A 139 1.45 -2.21 8.15
N GLY A 140 0.55 -3.21 8.02
CA GLY A 140 0.92 -4.63 8.01
C GLY A 140 1.88 -5.00 6.90
N GLY A 141 1.65 -4.50 5.67
CA GLY A 141 2.56 -4.70 4.54
C GLY A 141 3.92 -4.02 4.75
N ASN A 142 3.93 -2.80 5.28
CA ASN A 142 5.15 -2.07 5.63
C ASN A 142 5.95 -2.79 6.73
N ALA A 143 5.27 -3.33 7.72
CA ALA A 143 5.87 -4.10 8.82
C ALA A 143 6.66 -5.33 8.32
N GLN A 144 6.24 -5.94 7.23
CA GLN A 144 6.90 -7.09 6.63
C GLN A 144 8.17 -6.75 5.83
N LEU A 145 8.44 -5.47 5.55
CA LEU A 145 9.62 -5.05 4.80
C LEU A 145 10.91 -5.13 5.62
N SER A 146 10.83 -4.88 6.92
CA SER A 146 11.98 -4.96 7.82
C SER A 146 11.54 -5.19 9.26
N VAL A 147 12.45 -5.73 10.08
CA VAL A 147 12.22 -5.92 11.52
C VAL A 147 11.91 -4.60 12.23
N LEU A 148 12.59 -3.51 11.85
CA LEU A 148 12.36 -2.20 12.45
C LEU A 148 10.98 -1.64 12.11
N SER A 149 10.53 -1.77 10.86
CA SER A 149 9.16 -1.41 10.45
C SER A 149 8.14 -2.24 11.22
N GLY A 150 8.37 -3.56 11.33
CA GLY A 150 7.48 -4.46 12.04
C GLY A 150 7.25 -4.06 13.50
N LEU A 151 8.31 -3.67 14.19
CA LEU A 151 8.21 -3.21 15.58
C LEU A 151 7.43 -1.89 15.72
N ALA A 152 7.60 -0.98 14.78
CA ALA A 152 6.96 0.34 14.81
C ALA A 152 5.45 0.27 14.51
N ASP A 153 5.04 -0.62 13.61
CA ASP A 153 3.69 -0.62 13.03
C ASP A 153 2.68 -1.51 13.79
N VAL A 154 3.13 -2.40 14.72
CA VAL A 154 2.23 -3.36 15.41
C VAL A 154 1.07 -2.68 16.13
N ASP A 155 1.33 -1.62 16.89
CA ASP A 155 0.28 -0.92 17.64
C ASP A 155 -0.66 -0.15 16.72
N ASP A 156 -0.14 0.40 15.63
CA ASP A 156 -0.94 1.07 14.61
C ASP A 156 -1.86 0.09 13.89
N ILE A 157 -1.36 -1.09 13.51
CA ILE A 157 -2.17 -2.16 12.92
C ILE A 157 -3.32 -2.55 13.85
N LYS A 158 -3.01 -2.83 15.13
CA LYS A 158 -4.02 -3.21 16.11
C LYS A 158 -5.09 -2.13 16.26
N ARG A 159 -4.68 -0.87 16.42
CA ARG A 159 -5.60 0.26 16.58
C ARG A 159 -6.57 0.37 15.40
N GLU A 160 -6.06 0.31 14.19
CA GLU A 160 -6.87 0.44 12.99
C GLU A 160 -7.82 -0.75 12.80
N MET A 161 -7.36 -1.98 13.04
CA MET A 161 -8.23 -3.17 12.96
C MET A 161 -9.29 -3.19 14.08
N GLU A 162 -8.96 -2.76 15.29
CA GLU A 162 -9.95 -2.61 16.36
C GLU A 162 -11.00 -1.53 16.04
N ALA A 163 -10.61 -0.45 15.35
CA ALA A 163 -11.56 0.53 14.84
C ALA A 163 -12.51 -0.09 13.81
N VAL A 164 -12.01 -0.91 12.87
CA VAL A 164 -12.85 -1.67 11.94
C VAL A 164 -13.86 -2.52 12.69
N LEU A 165 -13.40 -3.32 13.67
CA LEU A 165 -14.30 -4.20 14.45
C LEU A 165 -15.38 -3.44 15.24
N LYS A 166 -15.10 -2.21 15.68
CA LYS A 166 -16.10 -1.36 16.33
C LYS A 166 -17.14 -0.80 15.36
N ILE A 167 -16.77 -0.60 14.11
CA ILE A 167 -17.65 -0.06 13.06
C ILE A 167 -18.47 -1.19 12.41
N ASP A 168 -17.77 -2.26 11.99
CA ASP A 168 -18.38 -3.41 11.31
C ASP A 168 -17.49 -4.65 11.52
N GLU A 169 -17.90 -5.55 12.41
CA GLU A 169 -17.19 -6.82 12.66
C GLU A 169 -17.12 -7.74 11.43
N GLY A 170 -18.12 -7.65 10.56
CA GLY A 170 -18.24 -8.46 9.34
C GLY A 170 -17.51 -7.89 8.13
N TYR A 171 -16.91 -6.69 8.26
CA TYR A 171 -16.26 -6.02 7.14
C TYR A 171 -15.35 -6.96 6.36
N SER A 172 -15.56 -7.01 5.03
CA SER A 172 -14.78 -7.83 4.11
C SER A 172 -14.61 -9.28 4.60
N SER A 173 -15.74 -9.93 4.94
CA SER A 173 -15.77 -11.33 5.38
C SER A 173 -14.83 -11.62 6.57
N GLY A 174 -14.84 -10.75 7.59
CA GLY A 174 -14.08 -10.91 8.82
C GLY A 174 -12.59 -10.62 8.70
N SER A 175 -12.17 -9.88 7.69
CA SER A 175 -10.75 -9.62 7.40
C SER A 175 -10.02 -8.86 8.51
N ALA A 176 -10.70 -8.02 9.31
CA ALA A 176 -10.06 -7.37 10.46
C ALA A 176 -9.64 -8.38 11.53
N TYR A 177 -10.45 -9.41 11.79
CA TYR A 177 -10.07 -10.53 12.66
C TYR A 177 -8.88 -11.31 12.09
N MET A 178 -8.84 -11.50 10.77
CA MET A 178 -7.73 -12.15 10.08
C MET A 178 -6.42 -11.39 10.31
N VAL A 179 -6.40 -10.07 10.09
CA VAL A 179 -5.20 -9.25 10.28
C VAL A 179 -4.74 -9.26 11.74
N LEU A 180 -5.66 -9.13 12.70
CA LEU A 180 -5.31 -9.23 14.14
C LEU A 180 -4.76 -10.61 14.49
N GLY A 181 -5.35 -11.68 13.97
CA GLY A 181 -4.85 -13.03 14.12
C GLY A 181 -3.42 -13.17 13.60
N GLN A 182 -3.13 -12.63 12.43
CA GLN A 182 -1.77 -12.61 11.86
C GLN A 182 -0.79 -11.85 12.75
N VAL A 183 -1.17 -10.68 13.25
CA VAL A 183 -0.33 -9.90 14.17
C VAL A 183 0.01 -10.69 15.43
N TYR A 184 -0.97 -11.36 16.05
CA TYR A 184 -0.71 -12.19 17.23
C TYR A 184 0.14 -13.42 16.91
N LEU A 185 0.07 -13.97 15.70
CA LEU A 185 0.85 -15.12 15.28
C LEU A 185 2.32 -14.76 14.99
N GLU A 186 2.55 -13.63 14.30
CA GLU A 186 3.86 -13.24 13.78
C GLU A 186 4.68 -12.35 14.75
N ALA A 187 4.02 -11.59 15.62
CA ALA A 187 4.72 -10.73 16.56
C ALA A 187 5.56 -11.54 17.56
N PRO A 188 6.76 -11.09 17.91
CA PRO A 188 7.50 -11.67 19.01
C PRO A 188 6.69 -11.63 20.31
N ARG A 189 6.86 -12.63 21.20
CA ARG A 189 6.14 -12.69 22.48
C ARG A 189 6.31 -11.43 23.32
N LEU A 190 7.49 -10.81 23.32
CA LEU A 190 7.76 -9.54 24.00
C LEU A 190 6.94 -8.36 23.48
N LEU A 191 6.43 -8.46 22.26
CA LEU A 191 5.57 -7.47 21.60
C LEU A 191 4.10 -7.91 21.56
N GLY A 192 3.75 -8.87 22.39
CA GLY A 192 2.38 -9.34 22.55
C GLY A 192 1.96 -10.43 21.55
N GLY A 193 2.91 -11.10 20.89
CA GLY A 193 2.65 -12.30 20.10
C GLY A 193 2.11 -13.43 20.98
N ASP A 194 1.04 -14.08 20.51
CA ASP A 194 0.32 -15.14 21.24
C ASP A 194 -0.45 -16.02 20.25
N THR A 195 0.06 -17.21 20.01
CA THR A 195 -0.53 -18.17 19.06
C THR A 195 -1.97 -18.55 19.47
N GLN A 196 -2.27 -18.63 20.78
CA GLN A 196 -3.62 -18.98 21.23
C GLN A 196 -4.61 -17.83 20.91
N LYS A 197 -4.21 -16.59 21.17
CA LYS A 197 -5.00 -15.42 20.75
C LYS A 197 -5.17 -15.35 19.24
N ALA A 198 -4.13 -15.65 18.47
CA ALA A 198 -4.24 -15.72 17.01
C ALA A 198 -5.36 -16.68 16.59
N ILE A 199 -5.38 -17.90 17.15
CA ILE A 199 -6.43 -18.90 16.87
C ILE A 199 -7.82 -18.34 17.24
N GLU A 200 -7.97 -17.71 18.41
CA GLU A 200 -9.25 -17.14 18.87
C GLU A 200 -9.78 -16.05 17.93
N TYR A 201 -8.89 -15.12 17.48
CA TYR A 201 -9.28 -14.07 16.54
C TYR A 201 -9.67 -14.67 15.18
N LEU A 202 -8.89 -15.60 14.66
CA LEU A 202 -9.16 -16.25 13.37
C LEU A 202 -10.48 -17.05 13.42
N GLN A 203 -10.76 -17.78 14.51
CA GLN A 203 -12.04 -18.46 14.71
C GLN A 203 -13.21 -17.47 14.78
N LYS A 204 -13.05 -16.30 15.43
CA LYS A 204 -14.08 -15.25 15.43
C LYS A 204 -14.34 -14.75 14.00
N GLY A 205 -13.29 -14.52 13.22
CA GLY A 205 -13.41 -14.09 11.83
C GLY A 205 -14.20 -15.05 10.96
N LEU A 206 -14.07 -16.37 11.17
CA LEU A 206 -14.82 -17.38 10.43
C LEU A 206 -16.34 -17.31 10.64
N ARG A 207 -16.82 -16.67 11.70
CA ARG A 207 -18.28 -16.46 11.91
C ARG A 207 -18.86 -15.50 10.88
N PHE A 208 -18.03 -14.60 10.34
CA PHE A 208 -18.42 -13.60 9.34
C PHE A 208 -17.99 -14.00 7.92
N GLY A 209 -16.90 -14.77 7.80
CA GLY A 209 -16.30 -15.17 6.54
C GLY A 209 -15.97 -16.66 6.51
N ALA A 210 -16.96 -17.53 6.58
CA ALA A 210 -16.75 -18.99 6.53
C ALA A 210 -16.03 -19.45 5.24
N ASN A 211 -16.19 -18.69 4.16
CA ASN A 211 -15.55 -18.91 2.86
C ASN A 211 -14.37 -17.96 2.58
N ASN A 212 -13.86 -17.25 3.57
CA ASN A 212 -12.66 -16.46 3.42
C ASN A 212 -11.43 -17.37 3.40
N SER A 213 -10.86 -17.57 2.23
CA SER A 213 -9.76 -18.51 1.99
C SER A 213 -8.46 -18.14 2.72
N LEU A 214 -8.13 -16.86 2.76
CA LEU A 214 -6.93 -16.37 3.47
C LEU A 214 -7.08 -16.55 4.98
N LEU A 215 -8.27 -16.31 5.53
CA LEU A 215 -8.54 -16.50 6.95
C LEU A 215 -8.40 -17.98 7.34
N ARG A 216 -8.92 -18.91 6.52
CA ARG A 216 -8.76 -20.34 6.76
C ARG A 216 -7.30 -20.77 6.66
N LEU A 217 -6.56 -20.28 5.68
CA LEU A 217 -5.13 -20.55 5.57
C LEU A 217 -4.39 -20.11 6.84
N GLN A 218 -4.64 -18.89 7.32
CA GLN A 218 -3.99 -18.39 8.53
C GLN A 218 -4.37 -19.19 9.77
N LEU A 219 -5.62 -19.65 9.87
CA LEU A 219 -6.03 -20.53 10.98
C LEU A 219 -5.29 -21.88 10.91
N ALA A 220 -5.12 -22.46 9.71
CA ALA A 220 -4.32 -23.67 9.54
C ALA A 220 -2.85 -23.43 9.96
N GLN A 221 -2.28 -22.30 9.61
CA GLN A 221 -0.92 -21.93 10.03
C GLN A 221 -0.81 -21.75 11.54
N ALA A 222 -1.79 -21.08 12.17
CA ALA A 222 -1.82 -20.91 13.62
C ALA A 222 -1.97 -22.24 14.37
N TYR A 223 -2.78 -23.18 13.87
CA TYR A 223 -2.86 -24.51 14.41
C TYR A 223 -1.56 -25.29 14.26
N ALA A 224 -0.90 -25.19 13.11
CA ALA A 224 0.40 -25.83 12.89
C ALA A 224 1.46 -25.31 13.87
N GLU A 225 1.52 -23.99 14.08
CA GLU A 225 2.42 -23.35 15.06
C GLU A 225 2.12 -23.78 16.49
N ALA A 226 0.85 -23.98 16.83
CA ALA A 226 0.42 -24.55 18.11
C ALA A 226 0.64 -26.07 18.24
N ASN A 227 1.30 -26.73 17.28
CA ASN A 227 1.46 -28.19 17.16
C ASN A 227 0.12 -28.97 17.09
N ARG A 228 -0.96 -28.32 16.69
CA ARG A 228 -2.31 -28.91 16.49
C ARG A 228 -2.46 -29.37 15.03
N LYS A 229 -1.64 -30.34 14.63
CA LYS A 229 -1.53 -30.79 13.22
C LYS A 229 -2.84 -31.26 12.61
N GLU A 230 -3.66 -31.97 13.38
CA GLU A 230 -4.95 -32.50 12.89
C GLU A 230 -5.95 -31.36 12.60
N ASP A 231 -5.97 -30.31 13.44
CA ASP A 231 -6.83 -29.16 13.21
C ASP A 231 -6.35 -28.35 12.01
N ALA A 232 -5.03 -28.22 11.83
CA ALA A 232 -4.45 -27.60 10.64
C ALA A 232 -4.84 -28.36 9.35
N ARG A 233 -4.77 -29.69 9.35
CA ARG A 233 -5.20 -30.53 8.21
C ARG A 233 -6.68 -30.36 7.88
N LYS A 234 -7.54 -30.27 8.89
CA LYS A 234 -8.98 -30.03 8.71
C LYS A 234 -9.25 -28.70 7.99
N GLU A 235 -8.59 -27.62 8.41
CA GLU A 235 -8.77 -26.32 7.74
C GLU A 235 -8.25 -26.32 6.29
N ILE A 236 -7.15 -27.03 6.01
CA ILE A 236 -6.63 -27.21 4.65
C ILE A 236 -7.65 -27.98 3.80
N GLU A 237 -8.28 -29.04 4.34
CA GLU A 237 -9.27 -29.81 3.60
C GLU A 237 -10.54 -28.99 3.32
N VAL A 238 -10.99 -28.19 4.28
CA VAL A 238 -12.09 -27.24 4.04
C VAL A 238 -11.71 -26.25 2.95
N LEU A 239 -10.49 -25.70 2.96
CA LEU A 239 -10.01 -24.77 1.94
C LEU A 239 -10.04 -25.40 0.53
N ARG A 240 -9.69 -26.69 0.39
CA ARG A 240 -9.71 -27.43 -0.89
C ARG A 240 -11.11 -27.59 -1.47
N THR A 241 -12.11 -27.69 -0.62
CA THR A 241 -13.49 -28.03 -1.02
C THR A 241 -14.47 -26.87 -0.99
N MET A 242 -14.09 -25.75 -0.37
CA MET A 242 -14.95 -24.58 -0.24
C MET A 242 -15.22 -23.88 -1.57
N LYS A 243 -16.37 -23.26 -1.68
CA LYS A 243 -16.69 -22.41 -2.84
C LYS A 243 -15.93 -21.08 -2.76
N VAL A 244 -15.43 -20.66 -3.90
CA VAL A 244 -14.83 -19.31 -4.04
C VAL A 244 -15.92 -18.27 -3.94
N GLU A 245 -15.69 -17.20 -3.15
CA GLU A 245 -16.53 -16.02 -3.19
C GLU A 245 -16.23 -15.22 -4.47
N PRO A 246 -17.26 -14.77 -5.20
CA PRO A 246 -17.06 -13.99 -6.42
C PRO A 246 -16.17 -12.76 -6.18
N GLY A 247 -15.14 -12.59 -7.00
CA GLY A 247 -14.17 -11.50 -6.88
C GLY A 247 -12.98 -11.80 -5.97
N PHE A 248 -12.92 -12.98 -5.31
CA PHE A 248 -11.81 -13.44 -4.47
C PHE A 248 -11.04 -14.62 -5.06
N GLU A 249 -11.19 -14.86 -6.36
CA GLU A 249 -10.51 -15.94 -7.06
C GLU A 249 -8.97 -15.86 -6.95
N PRO A 250 -8.32 -14.68 -7.07
CA PRO A 250 -6.87 -14.57 -6.88
C PRO A 250 -6.43 -14.94 -5.47
N GLU A 251 -7.15 -14.50 -4.43
CA GLU A 251 -6.86 -14.81 -3.03
C GLU A 251 -7.07 -16.30 -2.73
N GLN A 252 -8.10 -16.93 -3.31
CA GLN A 252 -8.32 -18.37 -3.20
C GLN A 252 -7.13 -19.14 -3.78
N LYS A 253 -6.69 -18.78 -4.98
CA LYS A 253 -5.55 -19.43 -5.65
C LYS A 253 -4.28 -19.31 -4.80
N GLU A 254 -3.98 -18.12 -4.31
CA GLU A 254 -2.83 -17.88 -3.44
C GLU A 254 -2.92 -18.71 -2.15
N ALA A 255 -4.10 -18.74 -1.51
CA ALA A 255 -4.33 -19.51 -0.30
C ALA A 255 -4.13 -21.02 -0.53
N MET A 256 -4.60 -21.53 -1.65
CA MET A 256 -4.43 -22.95 -2.02
C MET A 256 -2.95 -23.30 -2.21
N GLU A 257 -2.18 -22.50 -2.95
CA GLU A 257 -0.75 -22.73 -3.17
C GLU A 257 0.03 -22.78 -1.84
N LYS A 258 -0.30 -21.87 -0.91
CA LYS A 258 0.32 -21.86 0.42
C LYS A 258 -0.15 -23.03 1.30
N ALA A 259 -1.41 -23.41 1.21
CA ALA A 259 -1.96 -24.53 1.96
C ALA A 259 -1.34 -25.87 1.56
N GLU A 260 -1.06 -26.07 0.27
CA GLU A 260 -0.37 -27.29 -0.19
C GLU A 260 1.06 -27.38 0.38
N LYS A 261 1.81 -26.27 0.36
CA LYS A 261 3.14 -26.20 0.99
C LYS A 261 3.10 -26.47 2.49
N LEU A 262 2.05 -26.00 3.18
CA LEU A 262 1.84 -26.29 4.60
C LEU A 262 1.50 -27.75 4.82
N SER A 263 0.63 -28.33 3.98
CA SER A 263 0.25 -29.75 4.06
C SER A 263 1.45 -30.70 3.96
N GLU A 264 2.43 -30.38 3.10
CA GLU A 264 3.67 -31.16 2.98
C GLU A 264 4.50 -31.14 4.27
N LYS A 265 4.54 -30.01 4.97
CA LYS A 265 5.28 -29.86 6.25
C LYS A 265 4.57 -30.56 7.43
N LEU A 266 3.29 -30.86 7.30
CA LEU A 266 2.49 -31.50 8.34
C LEU A 266 2.54 -33.05 8.26
N LYS A 267 3.12 -33.60 7.20
CA LYS A 267 3.36 -35.05 7.09
C LYS A 267 4.35 -35.54 8.13
#